data_a6f292f45800ef90cc9540d716a51bed
#
_entry.id   a6f292f45800ef90cc9540d716a51bed
#
_cell.length_a   1.000
_cell.length_b   1.000
_cell.length_c   1.000
_cell.angle_alpha   90.00
_cell.angle_beta   90.00
_cell.angle_gamma   90.00
#
_symmetry.space_group_name_H-M   'P 1'
#
loop_
_entity.id
_entity.type
_entity.pdbx_description
1 polymer ?
#
loop_
_entity_poly.entity_id
_entity_poly.type
_entity_poly.pdbx_seq_one_letter_code
_entity_poly.pdbx_strand_id
1 'polypeptide(L)'
;MDFLDCLNEKINQIPNLPLNIRKGYLSALESLVIYPLPGGKVETEYYDGIKDELLNYEIAMKSKDGGKIEHTLWLLSDVLENIEELSSKDGSFEYNNLTITNRPFINEADKQGWFVFLLDFQAKLTTFKEEKQHD
;
A
#
# COMPACT_ATOMS: atom_id res chain seq x y z
N MET A 1 12.68 -3.87 -6.49
CA MET A 1 11.70 -2.79 -6.70
C MET A 1 11.27 -2.25 -5.34
N ASP A 2 11.35 -0.95 -5.16
CA ASP A 2 11.19 -0.32 -3.84
C ASP A 2 9.88 0.47 -3.67
N PHE A 3 8.88 0.21 -4.51
CA PHE A 3 7.61 0.95 -4.43
C PHE A 3 6.99 0.89 -3.03
N LEU A 4 6.91 -0.30 -2.45
CA LEU A 4 6.28 -0.47 -1.15
C LEU A 4 7.05 0.25 -0.04
N ASP A 5 8.38 0.25 -0.13
CA ASP A 5 9.22 0.97 0.83
C ASP A 5 9.00 2.48 0.72
N CYS A 6 8.95 3.00 -0.50
CA CYS A 6 8.73 4.42 -0.73
C CYS A 6 7.35 4.85 -0.27
N LEU A 7 6.34 4.03 -0.52
CA LEU A 7 4.97 4.31 -0.09
C LEU A 7 4.86 4.26 1.43
N ASN A 8 5.48 3.26 2.06
CA ASN A 8 5.49 3.11 3.50
C ASN A 8 6.10 4.36 4.17
N GLU A 9 7.20 4.84 3.63
CA GLU A 9 7.86 6.03 4.14
C GLU A 9 6.98 7.27 3.98
N LYS A 10 6.34 7.41 2.82
CA LYS A 10 5.46 8.53 2.57
C LYS A 10 4.26 8.55 3.52
N ILE A 11 3.67 7.40 3.78
CA ILE A 11 2.55 7.29 4.71
C ILE A 11 2.98 7.69 6.12
N ASN A 12 4.16 7.26 6.54
CA ASN A 12 4.65 7.58 7.88
C ASN A 12 5.00 9.06 8.08
N GLN A 13 5.02 9.84 7.00
CA GLN A 13 5.21 11.28 7.07
C GLN A 13 3.90 12.05 7.24
N ILE A 14 2.76 11.37 7.20
CA ILE A 14 1.46 12.02 7.35
C ILE A 14 1.30 12.54 8.77
N PRO A 15 0.98 13.84 8.95
CA PRO A 15 0.74 14.38 10.28
C PRO A 15 -0.47 13.71 10.93
N ASN A 16 -0.40 13.51 12.24
CA ASN A 16 -1.50 12.99 13.04
C ASN A 16 -1.88 11.54 12.74
N LEU A 17 -0.99 10.78 12.10
CA LEU A 17 -1.21 9.35 11.92
C LEU A 17 -1.06 8.66 13.27
N PRO A 18 -2.10 7.97 13.77
CA PRO A 18 -2.06 7.41 15.14
C PRO A 18 -1.04 6.30 15.33
N LEU A 19 -0.69 5.59 14.27
CA LEU A 19 0.28 4.49 14.31
C LEU A 19 1.18 4.60 13.11
N ASN A 20 2.42 4.17 13.26
CA ASN A 20 3.29 4.01 12.10
C ASN A 20 2.85 2.79 11.32
N ILE A 21 2.82 2.92 9.99
CA ILE A 21 2.56 1.78 9.13
C ILE A 21 3.86 1.03 8.89
N ARG A 22 3.77 -0.29 8.81
CA ARG A 22 4.92 -1.11 8.49
C ARG A 22 4.56 -2.15 7.44
N LYS A 23 5.54 -2.62 6.72
CA LYS A 23 5.35 -3.71 5.78
C LYS A 23 5.21 -5.01 6.55
N GLY A 24 4.29 -5.86 6.14
CA GLY A 24 4.11 -7.17 6.75
C GLY A 24 2.68 -7.39 7.16
N TYR A 25 2.49 -8.21 8.17
CA TYR A 25 1.17 -8.67 8.57
C TYR A 25 0.81 -8.20 9.96
N LEU A 26 -0.49 -8.24 10.28
CA LEU A 26 -0.99 -7.84 11.57
C LEU A 26 -0.38 -8.69 12.69
N SER A 27 -0.10 -8.03 13.81
CA SER A 27 0.39 -8.71 14.99
C SER A 27 -0.80 -9.04 15.92
N ALA A 28 -0.53 -9.59 17.09
CA ALA A 28 -1.56 -9.83 18.09
C ALA A 28 -2.04 -8.53 18.74
N LEU A 29 -1.27 -7.47 18.61
CA LEU A 29 -1.55 -6.17 19.22
C LEU A 29 -2.04 -5.17 18.19
N GLU A 30 -2.37 -3.95 18.67
CA GLU A 30 -2.74 -2.86 17.76
C GLU A 30 -1.65 -2.65 16.73
N SER A 31 -2.03 -2.61 15.46
CA SER A 31 -1.06 -2.53 14.37
C SER A 31 -1.69 -1.96 13.10
N LEU A 32 -0.84 -1.36 12.28
CA LEU A 32 -1.19 -0.82 10.97
C LEU A 32 -0.14 -1.33 9.99
N VAL A 33 -0.56 -2.09 8.99
CA VAL A 33 0.36 -2.77 8.09
C VAL A 33 -0.07 -2.64 6.64
N ILE A 34 0.90 -2.84 5.75
CA ILE A 34 0.67 -2.84 4.30
C ILE A 34 1.38 -4.04 3.70
N TYR A 35 0.72 -4.69 2.75
CA TYR A 35 1.27 -5.87 2.08
C TYR A 35 0.69 -6.03 0.67
N PRO A 36 1.40 -6.73 -0.21
CA PRO A 36 0.89 -6.96 -1.55
C PRO A 36 -0.22 -8.01 -1.56
N LEU A 37 -1.14 -7.86 -2.51
CA LEU A 37 -2.18 -8.83 -2.78
C LEU A 37 -1.91 -9.49 -4.13
N PRO A 38 -2.43 -10.69 -4.36
CA PRO A 38 -2.36 -11.32 -5.67
C PRO A 38 -3.24 -10.58 -6.68
N GLY A 39 -3.11 -10.93 -7.94
CA GLY A 39 -3.95 -10.38 -9.00
C GLY A 39 -3.34 -9.23 -9.77
N GLY A 40 -2.08 -8.90 -9.49
CA GLY A 40 -1.36 -7.93 -10.30
C GLY A 40 -1.13 -8.46 -11.70
N LYS A 41 -0.99 -7.56 -12.66
CA LYS A 41 -0.78 -7.96 -14.05
C LYS A 41 0.04 -6.94 -14.81
N VAL A 42 0.73 -7.43 -15.82
CA VAL A 42 1.44 -6.59 -16.79
C VAL A 42 0.42 -6.15 -17.84
N GLU A 43 0.26 -4.85 -18.03
CA GLU A 43 -0.62 -4.31 -19.07
C GLU A 43 0.10 -4.21 -20.40
N THR A 44 1.35 -3.77 -20.38
CA THR A 44 2.15 -3.58 -21.59
C THR A 44 3.60 -3.93 -21.27
N GLU A 45 4.22 -4.63 -22.17
CA GLU A 45 5.65 -4.91 -22.06
C GLU A 45 6.34 -4.43 -23.33
N TYR A 46 7.43 -3.69 -23.15
CA TYR A 46 8.19 -3.10 -24.24
C TYR A 46 9.43 -3.94 -24.55
N TYR A 47 10.00 -3.71 -25.72
CA TYR A 47 11.16 -4.48 -26.20
C TYR A 47 12.33 -4.53 -25.23
N ASP A 48 12.56 -3.44 -24.52
CA ASP A 48 13.70 -3.33 -23.62
C ASP A 48 13.44 -3.89 -22.24
N GLY A 49 12.28 -4.55 -22.06
CA GLY A 49 11.92 -5.14 -20.78
C GLY A 49 11.21 -4.21 -19.82
N ILE A 50 10.98 -2.96 -20.25
CA ILE A 50 10.16 -2.04 -19.45
C ILE A 50 8.71 -2.50 -19.51
N LYS A 51 8.00 -2.42 -18.39
CA LYS A 51 6.62 -2.88 -18.29
C LYS A 51 5.75 -1.84 -17.62
N ASP A 52 4.50 -1.72 -18.10
CA ASP A 52 3.46 -1.03 -17.37
C ASP A 52 2.68 -2.10 -16.61
N GLU A 53 2.65 -1.99 -15.29
CA GLU A 53 2.07 -3.01 -14.43
C GLU A 53 1.02 -2.43 -13.50
N LEU A 54 0.01 -3.26 -13.23
CA LEU A 54 -0.97 -2.99 -12.18
C LEU A 54 -0.65 -3.92 -11.02
N LEU A 55 -0.45 -3.35 -9.84
CA LEU A 55 -0.09 -4.10 -8.64
C LEU A 55 -1.11 -3.82 -7.55
N ASN A 56 -1.56 -4.86 -6.88
CA ASN A 56 -2.57 -4.76 -5.83
C ASN A 56 -1.95 -4.79 -4.45
N TYR A 57 -2.48 -3.95 -3.56
CA TYR A 57 -2.00 -3.86 -2.19
C TYR A 57 -3.17 -3.72 -1.24
N GLU A 58 -2.93 -4.09 0.01
CA GLU A 58 -3.93 -3.95 1.06
C GLU A 58 -3.27 -3.33 2.28
N ILE A 59 -4.00 -2.41 2.90
CA ILE A 59 -3.64 -1.87 4.20
C ILE A 59 -4.61 -2.47 5.20
N ALA A 60 -4.10 -2.99 6.30
CA ALA A 60 -4.92 -3.55 7.36
C ALA A 60 -4.62 -2.84 8.67
N MET A 61 -5.65 -2.58 9.46
CA MET A 61 -5.48 -2.01 10.78
C MET A 61 -6.26 -2.81 11.79
N LYS A 62 -5.62 -3.12 12.90
CA LYS A 62 -6.19 -3.83 14.01
C LYS A 62 -6.16 -2.93 15.24
N SER A 63 -7.30 -2.77 15.90
CA SER A 63 -7.40 -1.96 17.10
C SER A 63 -8.67 -2.35 17.86
N LYS A 64 -8.71 -2.02 19.13
CA LYS A 64 -9.93 -2.13 19.93
C LYS A 64 -10.78 -0.88 19.83
N ASP A 65 -10.26 0.17 19.18
CA ASP A 65 -10.95 1.44 18.98
C ASP A 65 -11.41 1.55 17.54
N GLY A 66 -12.67 1.21 17.28
CA GLY A 66 -13.23 1.24 15.92
C GLY A 66 -13.23 2.63 15.30
N GLY A 67 -13.46 3.66 16.10
CA GLY A 67 -13.44 5.04 15.61
C GLY A 67 -12.04 5.45 15.16
N LYS A 68 -11.03 5.01 15.88
CA LYS A 68 -9.63 5.25 15.52
C LYS A 68 -9.29 4.59 14.20
N ILE A 69 -9.75 3.36 14.00
CA ILE A 69 -9.52 2.64 12.75
C ILE A 69 -10.18 3.38 11.58
N GLU A 70 -11.44 3.74 11.72
CA GLU A 70 -12.16 4.42 10.65
C GLU A 70 -11.47 5.74 10.31
N HIS A 71 -11.14 6.54 11.31
CA HIS A 71 -10.47 7.81 11.09
C HIS A 71 -9.15 7.62 10.34
N THR A 72 -8.35 6.64 10.79
CA THR A 72 -7.04 6.37 10.20
C THR A 72 -7.16 5.89 8.76
N LEU A 73 -8.02 4.91 8.50
CA LEU A 73 -8.11 4.35 7.15
C LEU A 73 -8.76 5.29 6.16
N TRP A 74 -9.73 6.12 6.58
CA TRP A 74 -10.29 7.12 5.68
C TRP A 74 -9.27 8.22 5.38
N LEU A 75 -8.45 8.61 6.36
CA LEU A 75 -7.35 9.53 6.13
C LEU A 75 -6.38 8.96 5.11
N LEU A 76 -6.00 7.68 5.26
CA LEU A 76 -5.09 7.02 4.32
C LEU A 76 -5.71 6.91 2.93
N SER A 77 -6.99 6.60 2.85
CA SER A 77 -7.70 6.53 1.58
C SER A 77 -7.60 7.87 0.84
N ASP A 78 -7.87 8.96 1.54
CA ASP A 78 -7.78 10.30 0.94
C ASP A 78 -6.36 10.64 0.48
N VAL A 79 -5.38 10.34 1.32
CA VAL A 79 -3.98 10.62 0.98
C VAL A 79 -3.55 9.80 -0.24
N LEU A 80 -3.88 8.52 -0.26
CA LEU A 80 -3.52 7.63 -1.36
C LEU A 80 -4.13 8.09 -2.69
N GLU A 81 -5.41 8.47 -2.67
CA GLU A 81 -6.08 8.92 -3.88
C GLU A 81 -5.48 10.19 -4.46
N ASN A 82 -4.83 10.98 -3.63
CA ASN A 82 -4.28 12.28 -4.04
C ASN A 82 -2.77 12.26 -4.26
N ILE A 83 -2.13 11.10 -4.22
CA ILE A 83 -0.71 10.98 -4.55
C ILE A 83 -0.54 11.21 -6.04
N GLU A 84 0.20 12.25 -6.40
CA GLU A 84 0.51 12.55 -7.79
C GLU A 84 1.91 12.11 -8.18
N GLU A 85 2.79 12.03 -7.19
CA GLU A 85 4.19 11.69 -7.41
C GLU A 85 4.71 10.80 -6.30
N LEU A 86 5.50 9.83 -6.66
CA LEU A 86 6.24 9.00 -5.72
C LEU A 86 7.51 8.54 -6.42
N SER A 87 8.64 9.01 -5.95
CA SER A 87 9.92 8.75 -6.60
C SER A 87 10.58 7.50 -6.05
N SER A 88 11.02 6.63 -6.96
CA SER A 88 11.81 5.46 -6.59
C SER A 88 13.20 5.90 -6.16
N LYS A 89 13.72 5.32 -5.09
CA LYS A 89 15.08 5.60 -4.63
C LYS A 89 16.11 4.76 -5.39
N ASP A 90 15.72 3.57 -5.80
CA ASP A 90 16.62 2.67 -6.53
C ASP A 90 16.41 2.71 -8.04
N GLY A 91 15.52 3.57 -8.52
CA GLY A 91 15.27 3.73 -9.95
C GLY A 91 14.47 2.60 -10.58
N SER A 92 13.85 1.73 -9.78
CA SER A 92 13.19 0.53 -10.30
C SER A 92 11.79 0.75 -10.83
N PHE A 93 11.17 1.88 -10.51
CA PHE A 93 9.83 2.16 -11.00
C PHE A 93 9.60 3.65 -11.24
N GLU A 94 8.56 3.92 -12.02
CA GLU A 94 8.02 5.26 -12.20
C GLU A 94 6.55 5.19 -11.82
N TYR A 95 6.12 6.10 -10.96
CA TYR A 95 4.74 6.12 -10.48
C TYR A 95 3.82 6.74 -11.52
N ASN A 96 2.73 6.05 -11.85
CA ASN A 96 1.73 6.57 -12.78
C ASN A 96 0.48 7.05 -12.05
N ASN A 97 -0.22 6.13 -11.38
CA ASN A 97 -1.40 6.50 -10.60
C ASN A 97 -1.76 5.40 -9.61
N LEU A 98 -2.75 5.70 -8.78
CA LEU A 98 -3.23 4.78 -7.77
C LEU A 98 -4.75 4.90 -7.69
N THR A 99 -5.42 3.78 -7.59
CA THR A 99 -6.87 3.72 -7.50
C THR A 99 -7.26 2.93 -6.26
N ILE A 100 -8.18 3.48 -5.47
CA ILE A 100 -8.75 2.73 -4.35
C ILE A 100 -9.73 1.71 -4.94
N THR A 101 -9.50 0.44 -4.69
CA THR A 101 -10.35 -0.63 -5.20
C THR A 101 -11.42 -1.05 -4.22
N ASN A 102 -11.12 -0.97 -2.93
CA ASN A 102 -12.12 -1.18 -1.88
C ASN A 102 -11.88 -0.13 -0.79
N ARG A 103 -12.87 0.72 -0.58
CA ARG A 103 -12.84 1.70 0.51
C ARG A 103 -12.74 0.97 1.85
N PRO A 104 -12.35 1.66 2.93
CA PRO A 104 -12.20 0.99 4.22
C PRO A 104 -13.44 0.18 4.61
N PHE A 105 -13.23 -1.08 4.94
CA PHE A 105 -14.32 -1.99 5.30
C PHE A 105 -13.90 -2.91 6.43
N ILE A 106 -14.89 -3.30 7.24
CA ILE A 106 -14.63 -4.20 8.35
C ILE A 106 -14.44 -5.63 7.83
N ASN A 107 -13.38 -6.28 8.29
CA ASN A 107 -13.10 -7.66 7.93
C ASN A 107 -13.38 -8.61 9.09
N GLU A 108 -13.15 -8.15 10.30
CA GLU A 108 -13.27 -9.00 11.46
C GLU A 108 -13.59 -8.19 12.71
N ALA A 109 -14.43 -8.75 13.57
CA ALA A 109 -14.70 -8.22 14.89
C ALA A 109 -14.77 -9.42 15.82
N ASP A 110 -13.86 -9.51 16.79
CA ASP A 110 -13.83 -10.66 17.67
C ASP A 110 -14.49 -10.38 19.03
N LYS A 111 -14.63 -11.44 19.81
CA LYS A 111 -15.30 -11.37 21.10
C LYS A 111 -14.50 -10.62 22.15
N GLN A 112 -13.21 -10.41 21.90
CA GLN A 112 -12.32 -9.70 22.83
C GLN A 112 -12.30 -8.20 22.57
N GLY A 113 -13.04 -7.74 21.58
CA GLY A 113 -13.13 -6.32 21.26
C GLY A 113 -12.14 -5.84 20.21
N TRP A 114 -11.45 -6.75 19.55
CA TRP A 114 -10.55 -6.39 18.45
C TRP A 114 -11.33 -6.27 17.15
N PHE A 115 -11.03 -5.22 16.40
CA PHE A 115 -11.56 -5.03 15.05
C PHE A 115 -10.41 -5.04 14.08
N VAL A 116 -10.66 -5.59 12.88
CA VAL A 116 -9.74 -5.52 11.75
C VAL A 116 -10.48 -4.92 10.58
N PHE A 117 -9.97 -3.81 10.08
CA PHE A 117 -10.49 -3.18 8.87
C PHE A 117 -9.43 -3.22 7.79
N LEU A 118 -9.87 -3.28 6.55
CA LEU A 118 -9.02 -3.36 5.37
C LEU A 118 -9.30 -2.20 4.44
N LEU A 119 -8.27 -1.82 3.69
CA LEU A 119 -8.35 -0.81 2.64
C LEU A 119 -7.52 -1.34 1.47
N ASP A 120 -8.15 -1.52 0.32
CA ASP A 120 -7.48 -2.08 -0.86
C ASP A 120 -7.24 -1.02 -1.92
N PHE A 121 -6.10 -1.11 -2.58
CA PHE A 121 -5.79 -0.21 -3.67
C PHE A 121 -4.94 -0.89 -4.72
N GLN A 122 -4.93 -0.28 -5.91
CA GLN A 122 -4.14 -0.75 -7.03
C GLN A 122 -3.25 0.38 -7.51
N ALA A 123 -1.98 0.10 -7.68
CA ALA A 123 -1.03 1.06 -8.19
C ALA A 123 -0.68 0.71 -9.63
N LYS A 124 -0.62 1.73 -10.47
CA LYS A 124 -0.12 1.57 -11.84
C LYS A 124 1.27 2.16 -11.89
N LEU A 125 2.22 1.32 -12.23
CA LEU A 125 3.64 1.68 -12.27
C LEU A 125 4.25 1.29 -13.60
N THR A 126 5.25 2.04 -14.02
CA THR A 126 6.15 1.61 -15.07
C THR A 126 7.37 1.04 -14.36
N THR A 127 7.67 -0.23 -14.61
CA THR A 127 8.78 -0.90 -13.96
C THR A 127 9.88 -1.17 -14.97
N PHE A 128 11.12 -1.08 -14.52
CA PHE A 128 12.28 -1.22 -15.38
C PHE A 128 12.92 -2.57 -15.14
N LYS A 129 13.43 -3.15 -16.21
CA LYS A 129 14.12 -4.41 -16.11
C LYS A 129 15.29 -4.24 -15.16
N GLU A 130 15.34 -5.10 -14.16
CA GLU A 130 16.43 -5.10 -13.22
C GLU A 130 17.70 -5.45 -13.99
N GLU A 131 18.69 -4.58 -13.96
CA GLU A 131 19.95 -4.87 -14.58
C GLU A 131 20.65 -5.90 -13.75
N LYS A 132 20.76 -7.07 -14.31
CA LYS A 132 21.57 -8.06 -13.67
C LYS A 132 22.98 -7.68 -13.88
N GLN A 133 23.62 -7.58 -12.77
CA GLN A 133 25.02 -7.38 -12.84
C GLN A 133 25.56 -8.58 -13.55
N HIS A 134 26.09 -8.44 -14.51
CA HIS A 134 26.53 -9.52 -15.13
C HIS A 134 27.73 -9.60 -15.14
N ASP A 135 27.30 -9.71 -14.80
CA ASP A 135 27.70 -9.88 -14.67
C ASP A 135 28.38 -10.12 -14.84
#